data_9007794cf95e4da48903b475aff4ea58
#
_entry.id   9007794cf95e4da48903b475aff4ea58
#
_cell.length_a   1.000
_cell.length_b   1.000
_cell.length_c   1.000
_cell.angle_alpha   90.00
_cell.angle_beta   90.00
_cell.angle_gamma   90.00
#
_symmetry.space_group_name_H-M   'P 1'
#
loop_
_entity.id
_entity.type
_entity.pdbx_description
1 polymer ?
#
loop_
_entity_poly.entity_id
_entity_poly.type
_entity_poly.pdbx_seq_one_letter_code
_entity_poly.pdbx_strand_id
1 'polypeptide(L)'
;MPPLRSAQYNSKWLNEPNFVSVYEIGRFAYFFFRETAVENDCGKMVFSRVARVCKNDVGGRFLLEDTWTTFMKARLNCSRSGEIPFYFNELQSTFHLPEQDLIYGIFTTNVNSLSASAICAFNLSSITTAFNGPFRFQENPRTAWQPTPNPIPNFQCGTLDEAGPGQNLTERSLQDAQRLFLMNDVVQPITVNPLLTQDTVRLSCLCVDVVQGAGDRLYYVMYIGTEYGTILKALSTTDKRLQGCYLEELRPLPPGLSGPIKSLRLLQRDRSLFVGLSDRMVKIPLERCSSHPSERQCVEARDPYCGWDRLKRRCTTYEESSNMNQWIQNITDCPVRNLTQDGGFGPWAQWQSCSHSDGGGVQSMPMSVQVM
;
A
#
# COMPACT_ATOMS: atom_id res chain seq x y z
N MET A 1 8.63 -12.19 -30.05
CA MET A 1 7.85 -10.93 -30.09
C MET A 1 8.73 -9.84 -29.53
N PRO A 2 8.75 -8.63 -30.13
CA PRO A 2 9.40 -7.49 -29.53
C PRO A 2 8.72 -7.18 -28.17
N PRO A 3 9.47 -6.66 -27.19
CA PRO A 3 8.89 -6.28 -25.90
C PRO A 3 7.95 -5.07 -26.07
N LEU A 4 6.76 -5.15 -25.47
CA LEU A 4 5.86 -4.01 -25.43
C LEU A 4 6.37 -2.91 -24.47
N ARG A 5 6.08 -1.66 -24.80
CA ARG A 5 6.52 -0.49 -24.02
C ARG A 5 5.32 0.40 -23.70
N SER A 6 5.52 1.31 -22.76
CA SER A 6 4.66 2.49 -22.62
C SER A 6 4.93 3.46 -23.78
N ALA A 7 3.97 4.35 -24.07
CA ALA A 7 4.17 5.37 -25.11
C ALA A 7 5.40 6.23 -24.78
N GLN A 8 6.43 6.18 -25.66
CA GLN A 8 7.66 6.93 -25.49
C GLN A 8 7.41 8.44 -25.61
N TYR A 9 8.14 9.23 -24.84
CA TYR A 9 8.08 10.70 -24.84
C TYR A 9 6.69 11.28 -24.53
N ASN A 10 5.80 10.49 -23.91
CA ASN A 10 4.50 10.93 -23.48
C ASN A 10 4.40 10.92 -21.95
N SER A 11 4.67 12.07 -21.33
CA SER A 11 4.61 12.24 -19.87
C SER A 11 3.20 12.01 -19.28
N LYS A 12 2.14 12.08 -20.10
CA LYS A 12 0.80 11.75 -19.64
C LYS A 12 0.65 10.27 -19.31
N TRP A 13 1.36 9.37 -20.03
CA TRP A 13 1.37 7.95 -19.72
C TRP A 13 2.16 7.65 -18.44
N LEU A 14 3.43 8.08 -18.40
CA LEU A 14 4.31 7.92 -17.24
C LEU A 14 5.18 9.17 -17.11
N ASN A 15 5.18 9.79 -15.94
CA ASN A 15 5.94 11.01 -15.68
C ASN A 15 6.87 10.85 -14.47
N GLU A 16 8.16 10.68 -14.75
CA GLU A 16 9.18 10.43 -13.72
C GLU A 16 8.78 9.26 -12.78
N PRO A 17 8.38 8.08 -13.32
CA PRO A 17 7.84 7.01 -12.50
C PRO A 17 8.91 6.36 -11.63
N ASN A 18 8.53 6.01 -10.40
CA ASN A 18 9.30 5.15 -9.50
C ASN A 18 8.47 3.91 -9.19
N PHE A 19 8.84 2.79 -9.85
CA PHE A 19 8.16 1.51 -9.66
C PHE A 19 8.53 0.88 -8.33
N VAL A 20 7.52 0.40 -7.60
CA VAL A 20 7.65 -0.19 -6.28
C VAL A 20 7.50 -1.71 -6.34
N SER A 21 6.46 -2.18 -7.02
CA SER A 21 6.18 -3.61 -7.12
C SER A 21 5.32 -3.95 -8.34
N VAL A 22 5.30 -5.24 -8.68
CA VAL A 22 4.42 -5.81 -9.70
C VAL A 22 3.85 -7.13 -9.19
N TYR A 23 2.56 -7.36 -9.49
CA TYR A 23 1.86 -8.60 -9.16
C TYR A 23 1.09 -9.10 -10.36
N GLU A 24 1.19 -10.40 -10.61
CA GLU A 24 0.32 -11.09 -11.56
C GLU A 24 -0.91 -11.58 -10.82
N ILE A 25 -2.08 -11.05 -11.18
CA ILE A 25 -3.35 -11.43 -10.57
C ILE A 25 -4.37 -11.71 -11.69
N GLY A 26 -4.78 -12.94 -11.80
CA GLY A 26 -5.67 -13.38 -12.86
C GLY A 26 -5.04 -13.16 -14.26
N ARG A 27 -5.74 -12.43 -15.12
CA ARG A 27 -5.29 -12.14 -16.50
C ARG A 27 -4.48 -10.84 -16.61
N PHE A 28 -4.29 -10.12 -15.53
CA PHE A 28 -3.62 -8.84 -15.51
C PHE A 28 -2.26 -8.90 -14.82
N ALA A 29 -1.35 -8.02 -15.24
CA ALA A 29 -0.21 -7.59 -14.46
C ALA A 29 -0.51 -6.21 -13.87
N TYR A 30 -0.42 -6.09 -12.55
CA TYR A 30 -0.64 -4.85 -11.81
C TYR A 30 0.69 -4.28 -11.38
N PHE A 31 0.91 -2.99 -11.70
CA PHE A 31 2.13 -2.25 -11.35
C PHE A 31 1.79 -1.21 -10.30
N PHE A 32 2.52 -1.21 -9.21
CA PHE A 32 2.41 -0.21 -8.14
C PHE A 32 3.61 0.70 -8.21
N PHE A 33 3.37 2.00 -8.30
CA PHE A 33 4.41 3.01 -8.47
C PHE A 33 3.96 4.38 -7.96
N ARG A 34 4.86 5.33 -7.95
CA ARG A 34 4.57 6.74 -7.76
C ARG A 34 5.14 7.53 -8.92
N GLU A 35 4.50 8.62 -9.26
CA GLU A 35 4.93 9.50 -10.35
C GLU A 35 4.57 10.96 -10.06
N THR A 36 5.21 11.88 -10.77
CA THR A 36 4.76 13.28 -10.81
C THR A 36 3.42 13.35 -11.54
N ALA A 37 2.38 13.81 -10.85
CA ALA A 37 1.00 13.84 -11.35
C ALA A 37 0.84 14.94 -12.41
N VAL A 38 0.53 14.54 -13.64
CA VAL A 38 0.32 15.46 -14.76
C VAL A 38 -1.05 16.15 -14.71
N GLU A 39 -2.00 15.55 -14.00
CA GLU A 39 -3.35 16.10 -13.77
C GLU A 39 -3.42 17.08 -12.61
N ASN A 40 -2.31 17.32 -11.92
CA ASN A 40 -2.23 18.31 -10.86
C ASN A 40 -1.72 19.63 -11.42
N ASP A 41 -2.60 20.63 -11.46
CA ASP A 41 -2.30 21.92 -12.06
C ASP A 41 -1.57 22.90 -11.10
N CYS A 42 -1.40 22.49 -9.83
CA CYS A 42 -0.84 23.30 -8.77
C CYS A 42 0.51 22.76 -8.28
N GLY A 43 1.57 23.06 -9.04
CA GLY A 43 2.93 22.64 -8.71
C GLY A 43 3.22 21.16 -8.96
N LYS A 44 4.46 20.75 -8.70
CA LYS A 44 4.86 19.34 -8.80
C LYS A 44 4.36 18.57 -7.58
N MET A 45 3.43 17.66 -7.78
CA MET A 45 2.94 16.74 -6.74
C MET A 45 3.13 15.29 -7.17
N VAL A 46 3.64 14.48 -6.26
CA VAL A 46 3.77 13.04 -6.48
C VAL A 46 2.47 12.37 -6.07
N PHE A 47 1.96 11.47 -6.91
CA PHE A 47 0.83 10.60 -6.58
C PHE A 47 1.25 9.14 -6.69
N SER A 48 0.70 8.33 -5.79
CA SER A 48 0.80 6.88 -5.85
C SER A 48 -0.23 6.31 -6.79
N ARG A 49 0.18 5.34 -7.60
CA ARG A 49 -0.60 4.74 -8.68
C ARG A 49 -0.66 3.22 -8.58
N VAL A 50 -1.75 2.69 -9.06
CA VAL A 50 -1.82 1.33 -9.56
C VAL A 50 -2.10 1.40 -11.06
N ALA A 51 -1.31 0.69 -11.87
CA ALA A 51 -1.61 0.48 -13.28
C ALA A 51 -1.84 -1.00 -13.55
N ARG A 52 -2.54 -1.31 -14.64
CA ARG A 52 -2.68 -2.68 -15.11
C ARG A 52 -2.53 -2.79 -16.62
N VAL A 53 -2.07 -3.95 -17.06
CA VAL A 53 -2.06 -4.38 -18.46
C VAL A 53 -2.54 -5.81 -18.55
N CYS A 54 -3.09 -6.23 -19.69
CA CYS A 54 -3.38 -7.63 -19.94
C CYS A 54 -2.09 -8.42 -20.24
N LYS A 55 -1.94 -9.60 -19.65
CA LYS A 55 -0.78 -10.48 -19.90
C LYS A 55 -0.70 -10.99 -21.33
N ASN A 56 -1.83 -11.04 -22.04
CA ASN A 56 -1.94 -11.45 -23.43
C ASN A 56 -1.98 -10.26 -24.43
N ASP A 57 -1.65 -9.06 -23.99
CA ASP A 57 -1.54 -7.90 -24.89
C ASP A 57 -0.35 -8.08 -25.84
N VAL A 58 -0.57 -7.87 -27.12
CA VAL A 58 0.45 -7.99 -28.16
C VAL A 58 0.73 -6.66 -28.87
N GLY A 59 0.17 -5.57 -28.37
CA GLY A 59 0.25 -4.24 -28.99
C GLY A 59 -0.69 -4.05 -30.17
N GLY A 60 -0.67 -2.84 -30.72
CA GLY A 60 -1.41 -2.49 -31.93
C GLY A 60 -0.67 -2.84 -33.21
N ARG A 61 -1.32 -2.65 -34.36
CA ARG A 61 -0.71 -2.91 -35.70
C ARG A 61 -0.10 -1.68 -36.32
N PHE A 62 -0.89 -0.61 -36.47
CA PHE A 62 -0.48 0.66 -37.07
C PHE A 62 -0.42 1.77 -36.03
N LEU A 63 -1.35 1.74 -35.09
CA LEU A 63 -1.39 2.60 -33.95
C LEU A 63 -0.95 1.76 -32.74
N LEU A 64 -0.10 2.31 -31.89
CA LEU A 64 0.44 1.61 -30.71
C LEU A 64 1.26 0.34 -31.07
N GLU A 65 1.94 0.35 -32.21
CA GLU A 65 2.88 -0.70 -32.57
C GLU A 65 3.96 -0.81 -31.47
N ASP A 66 4.26 -2.02 -31.01
CA ASP A 66 5.16 -2.29 -29.86
C ASP A 66 4.77 -1.55 -28.57
N THR A 67 3.52 -1.10 -28.45
CA THR A 67 3.02 -0.34 -27.29
C THR A 67 1.81 -1.04 -26.67
N TRP A 68 1.70 -1.02 -25.35
CA TRP A 68 0.56 -1.57 -24.64
C TRP A 68 -0.74 -0.94 -25.11
N THR A 69 -1.73 -1.75 -25.46
CA THR A 69 -3.07 -1.31 -25.85
C THR A 69 -4.06 -1.36 -24.69
N THR A 70 -3.70 -2.00 -23.61
CA THR A 70 -4.58 -2.25 -22.44
C THR A 70 -4.13 -1.50 -21.18
N PHE A 71 -3.12 -0.63 -21.31
CA PHE A 71 -2.57 0.13 -20.18
C PHE A 71 -3.60 1.11 -19.62
N MET A 72 -3.85 1.01 -18.32
CA MET A 72 -4.65 1.95 -17.54
C MET A 72 -4.00 2.16 -16.18
N LYS A 73 -4.13 3.39 -15.63
CA LYS A 73 -3.64 3.73 -14.29
C LYS A 73 -4.67 4.49 -13.48
N ALA A 74 -4.70 4.24 -12.17
CA ALA A 74 -5.56 4.92 -11.20
C ALA A 74 -4.73 5.42 -10.02
N ARG A 75 -5.19 6.50 -9.36
CA ARG A 75 -4.58 6.99 -8.13
C ARG A 75 -4.96 6.10 -6.95
N LEU A 76 -4.00 5.82 -6.07
CA LEU A 76 -4.23 5.22 -4.76
C LEU A 76 -4.36 6.33 -3.72
N ASN A 77 -5.40 6.25 -2.87
CA ASN A 77 -5.57 7.16 -1.75
C ASN A 77 -5.09 6.51 -0.45
N CYS A 78 -4.24 7.20 0.29
CA CYS A 78 -3.94 6.90 1.68
C CYS A 78 -3.90 8.23 2.43
N SER A 79 -4.92 8.49 3.25
CA SER A 79 -5.07 9.76 3.94
C SER A 79 -5.70 9.57 5.32
N ARG A 80 -5.37 10.47 6.24
CA ARG A 80 -6.08 10.63 7.51
C ARG A 80 -7.27 11.56 7.28
N SER A 81 -8.45 11.13 7.67
CA SER A 81 -9.68 11.92 7.56
C SER A 81 -9.67 13.12 8.52
N GLY A 82 -10.37 14.20 8.16
CA GLY A 82 -10.51 15.42 8.93
C GLY A 82 -11.25 16.47 8.10
N GLU A 83 -11.45 17.67 8.61
CA GLU A 83 -11.99 18.79 7.83
C GLU A 83 -11.16 19.02 6.57
N ILE A 84 -9.84 18.93 6.70
CA ILE A 84 -8.89 18.88 5.60
C ILE A 84 -8.16 17.56 5.71
N PRO A 85 -8.32 16.64 4.73
CA PRO A 85 -7.64 15.37 4.76
C PRO A 85 -6.10 15.52 4.67
N PHE A 86 -5.38 14.76 5.49
CA PHE A 86 -3.93 14.70 5.42
C PHE A 86 -3.49 13.52 4.55
N TYR A 87 -2.81 13.80 3.43
CA TYR A 87 -2.44 12.80 2.43
C TYR A 87 -1.02 12.30 2.60
N PHE A 88 -0.86 10.97 2.49
CA PHE A 88 0.42 10.29 2.33
C PHE A 88 0.55 9.89 0.87
N ASN A 89 1.30 10.67 0.10
CA ASN A 89 1.28 10.58 -1.36
C ASN A 89 2.36 9.68 -1.98
N GLU A 90 3.36 9.24 -1.19
CA GLU A 90 4.51 8.52 -1.72
C GLU A 90 4.50 7.05 -1.29
N LEU A 91 4.15 6.16 -2.19
CA LEU A 91 4.21 4.72 -2.00
C LEU A 91 5.67 4.26 -1.90
N GLN A 92 6.02 3.53 -0.83
CA GLN A 92 7.36 3.02 -0.57
C GLN A 92 7.47 1.51 -0.75
N SER A 93 6.42 0.79 -0.39
CA SER A 93 6.40 -0.68 -0.42
C SER A 93 4.97 -1.16 -0.54
N THR A 94 4.79 -2.36 -1.12
CA THR A 94 3.51 -3.06 -1.09
C THR A 94 3.69 -4.52 -0.74
N PHE A 95 2.62 -5.14 -0.28
CA PHE A 95 2.54 -6.58 -0.04
C PHE A 95 1.16 -7.09 -0.48
N HIS A 96 1.15 -8.08 -1.35
CA HIS A 96 -0.07 -8.75 -1.79
C HIS A 96 -0.35 -9.96 -0.91
N LEU A 97 -1.55 -10.02 -0.34
CA LEU A 97 -2.08 -11.13 0.42
C LEU A 97 -3.18 -11.81 -0.41
N PRO A 98 -2.81 -12.87 -1.17
CA PRO A 98 -3.73 -13.49 -2.14
C PRO A 98 -4.98 -14.08 -1.51
N GLU A 99 -4.86 -14.67 -0.31
CA GLU A 99 -5.94 -15.36 0.41
C GLU A 99 -7.11 -14.43 0.75
N GLN A 100 -6.88 -13.13 0.77
CA GLN A 100 -7.86 -12.09 1.11
C GLN A 100 -8.09 -11.08 -0.01
N ASP A 101 -7.45 -11.26 -1.16
CA ASP A 101 -7.47 -10.28 -2.27
C ASP A 101 -7.09 -8.87 -1.80
N LEU A 102 -6.17 -8.75 -0.83
CA LEU A 102 -5.72 -7.50 -0.25
C LEU A 102 -4.31 -7.13 -0.70
N ILE A 103 -4.12 -5.85 -0.95
CA ILE A 103 -2.83 -5.24 -1.19
C ILE A 103 -2.59 -4.19 -0.13
N TYR A 104 -1.59 -4.44 0.72
CA TYR A 104 -1.11 -3.49 1.72
C TYR A 104 -0.07 -2.57 1.09
N GLY A 105 -0.10 -1.30 1.44
CA GLY A 105 0.90 -0.32 1.01
C GLY A 105 1.42 0.53 2.15
N ILE A 106 2.73 0.78 2.15
CA ILE A 106 3.35 1.83 2.96
C ILE A 106 3.39 3.10 2.15
N PHE A 107 2.84 4.16 2.72
CA PHE A 107 2.83 5.50 2.14
C PHE A 107 3.54 6.46 3.07
N THR A 108 4.28 7.40 2.51
CA THR A 108 4.96 8.44 3.28
C THR A 108 4.59 9.83 2.77
N THR A 109 4.87 10.81 3.59
CA THR A 109 4.94 12.19 3.16
C THR A 109 6.16 12.43 2.28
N ASN A 110 6.21 13.56 1.58
CA ASN A 110 7.37 13.96 0.79
C ASN A 110 8.62 14.11 1.69
N VAL A 111 9.79 13.82 1.13
CA VAL A 111 11.08 13.87 1.84
C VAL A 111 11.36 15.25 2.45
N ASN A 112 10.88 16.32 1.81
CA ASN A 112 11.10 17.70 2.25
C ASN A 112 10.00 18.22 3.20
N SER A 113 9.08 17.35 3.64
CA SER A 113 8.02 17.69 4.59
C SER A 113 8.23 16.96 5.93
N LEU A 114 7.28 17.14 6.85
CA LEU A 114 7.25 16.37 8.10
C LEU A 114 7.34 14.86 7.81
N SER A 115 8.27 14.19 8.48
CA SER A 115 8.41 12.74 8.34
C SER A 115 7.21 12.04 8.95
N ALA A 116 6.33 11.54 8.09
CA ALA A 116 5.20 10.73 8.51
C ALA A 116 4.98 9.57 7.55
N SER A 117 4.48 8.48 8.07
CA SER A 117 4.19 7.25 7.32
C SER A 117 2.83 6.70 7.69
N ALA A 118 2.21 6.01 6.75
CA ALA A 118 0.93 5.36 6.93
C ALA A 118 0.90 4.01 6.22
N ILE A 119 0.10 3.09 6.73
CA ILE A 119 -0.22 1.83 6.08
C ILE A 119 -1.69 1.85 5.70
N CYS A 120 -1.97 1.68 4.42
CA CYS A 120 -3.30 1.50 3.89
C CYS A 120 -3.41 0.14 3.17
N ALA A 121 -4.58 -0.47 3.21
CA ALA A 121 -4.86 -1.70 2.49
C ALA A 121 -5.99 -1.49 1.49
N PHE A 122 -5.88 -2.12 0.34
CA PHE A 122 -6.82 -2.02 -0.78
C PHE A 122 -7.28 -3.43 -1.17
N ASN A 123 -8.56 -3.62 -1.41
CA ASN A 123 -9.03 -4.85 -2.00
C ASN A 123 -9.04 -4.77 -3.53
N LEU A 124 -8.90 -5.90 -4.19
CA LEU A 124 -8.93 -5.98 -5.65
C LEU A 124 -10.26 -5.50 -6.24
N SER A 125 -11.36 -5.62 -5.50
CA SER A 125 -12.65 -5.14 -5.94
C SER A 125 -12.68 -3.60 -6.04
N SER A 126 -12.09 -2.87 -5.07
CA SER A 126 -11.97 -1.40 -5.15
C SER A 126 -11.09 -0.96 -6.33
N ILE A 127 -10.00 -1.69 -6.57
CA ILE A 127 -9.13 -1.42 -7.73
C ILE A 127 -9.91 -1.65 -9.03
N THR A 128 -10.62 -2.77 -9.14
CA THR A 128 -11.45 -3.10 -10.32
C THR A 128 -12.55 -2.08 -10.53
N THR A 129 -13.22 -1.63 -9.47
CA THR A 129 -14.26 -0.59 -9.55
C THR A 129 -13.69 0.71 -10.13
N ALA A 130 -12.53 1.15 -9.67
CA ALA A 130 -11.87 2.35 -10.21
C ALA A 130 -11.55 2.20 -11.71
N PHE A 131 -11.07 1.03 -12.14
CA PHE A 131 -10.79 0.75 -13.56
C PHE A 131 -12.03 0.60 -14.44
N ASN A 132 -13.19 0.41 -13.86
CA ASN A 132 -14.47 0.38 -14.59
C ASN A 132 -15.17 1.73 -14.63
N GLY A 133 -14.70 2.69 -13.85
CA GLY A 133 -15.21 4.05 -13.81
C GLY A 133 -14.83 4.89 -15.03
N PRO A 134 -15.17 6.18 -15.04
CA PRO A 134 -14.80 7.11 -16.10
C PRO A 134 -13.30 7.33 -16.16
N PHE A 135 -12.81 7.73 -17.32
CA PHE A 135 -11.46 8.22 -17.50
C PHE A 135 -11.36 9.71 -17.12
N ARG A 136 -10.15 10.15 -16.84
CA ARG A 136 -9.80 11.55 -16.72
C ARG A 136 -8.96 11.93 -17.94
N PHE A 137 -9.45 12.87 -18.73
CA PHE A 137 -8.87 13.23 -20.01
C PHE A 137 -8.70 14.73 -20.17
N GLN A 138 -7.62 15.11 -20.83
CA GLN A 138 -7.31 16.48 -21.20
C GLN A 138 -7.19 16.57 -22.73
N GLU A 139 -8.11 17.26 -23.36
CA GLU A 139 -8.17 17.36 -24.82
C GLU A 139 -6.93 18.05 -25.41
N ASN A 140 -6.53 19.16 -24.81
CA ASN A 140 -5.33 19.89 -25.19
C ASN A 140 -4.67 20.52 -23.94
N PRO A 141 -3.40 20.95 -24.01
CA PRO A 141 -2.69 21.48 -22.85
C PRO A 141 -3.30 22.75 -22.21
N ARG A 142 -4.25 23.39 -22.86
CA ARG A 142 -4.90 24.62 -22.36
C ARG A 142 -6.24 24.34 -21.70
N THR A 143 -6.74 23.11 -21.78
CA THR A 143 -8.02 22.72 -21.16
C THR A 143 -7.75 21.99 -19.84
N ALA A 144 -8.69 22.11 -18.90
CA ALA A 144 -8.63 21.35 -17.66
C ALA A 144 -8.86 19.84 -17.92
N TRP A 145 -8.32 19.01 -17.05
CA TRP A 145 -8.62 17.58 -17.04
C TRP A 145 -10.07 17.34 -16.66
N GLN A 146 -10.83 16.63 -17.52
CA GLN A 146 -12.26 16.39 -17.35
C GLN A 146 -12.59 14.90 -17.25
N PRO A 147 -13.62 14.52 -16.46
CA PRO A 147 -14.18 13.18 -16.51
C PRO A 147 -14.72 12.87 -17.91
N THR A 148 -14.35 11.71 -18.44
CA THR A 148 -14.77 11.23 -19.77
C THR A 148 -15.34 9.82 -19.63
N PRO A 149 -16.51 9.51 -20.21
CA PRO A 149 -17.10 8.18 -20.13
C PRO A 149 -16.14 7.09 -20.57
N ASN A 150 -16.17 5.97 -19.86
CA ASN A 150 -15.40 4.78 -20.24
C ASN A 150 -16.10 4.10 -21.42
N PRO A 151 -15.46 3.98 -22.59
CA PRO A 151 -16.07 3.34 -23.77
C PRO A 151 -16.21 1.83 -23.62
N ILE A 152 -15.45 1.22 -22.71
CA ILE A 152 -15.43 -0.24 -22.48
C ILE A 152 -15.47 -0.53 -20.96
N PRO A 153 -16.63 -0.26 -20.29
CA PRO A 153 -16.77 -0.62 -18.89
C PRO A 153 -16.70 -2.15 -18.74
N ASN A 154 -16.18 -2.63 -17.63
CA ASN A 154 -15.98 -4.07 -17.34
C ASN A 154 -15.06 -4.76 -18.35
N PHE A 155 -14.08 -4.04 -18.86
CA PHE A 155 -13.09 -4.58 -19.79
C PHE A 155 -12.41 -5.84 -19.22
N GLN A 156 -12.46 -6.92 -20.00
CA GLN A 156 -11.79 -8.18 -19.72
C GLN A 156 -10.73 -8.45 -20.79
N CYS A 157 -9.57 -8.98 -20.37
CA CYS A 157 -8.60 -9.48 -21.33
C CYS A 157 -9.19 -10.66 -22.08
N GLY A 158 -9.05 -10.71 -23.42
CA GLY A 158 -9.45 -11.83 -24.25
C GLY A 158 -8.78 -13.14 -23.84
N THR A 159 -9.31 -14.27 -24.30
CA THR A 159 -8.64 -15.57 -24.13
C THR A 159 -7.46 -15.71 -25.10
N LEU A 160 -6.41 -16.44 -24.70
CA LEU A 160 -5.27 -16.73 -25.60
C LEU A 160 -5.66 -17.54 -26.84
N ASP A 161 -6.79 -18.26 -26.76
CA ASP A 161 -7.30 -19.15 -27.84
C ASP A 161 -8.18 -18.41 -28.86
N GLU A 162 -8.73 -17.25 -28.52
CA GLU A 162 -9.37 -16.37 -29.49
C GLU A 162 -8.26 -15.69 -30.29
N ALA A 163 -8.34 -15.78 -31.62
CA ALA A 163 -7.39 -15.17 -32.55
C ALA A 163 -6.85 -13.85 -32.01
N GLY A 164 -5.56 -13.80 -31.72
CA GLY A 164 -4.83 -12.91 -30.85
C GLY A 164 -5.42 -11.51 -30.66
N PRO A 165 -5.29 -10.87 -29.51
CA PRO A 165 -5.96 -9.61 -29.14
C PRO A 165 -5.77 -8.48 -30.17
N GLY A 166 -4.80 -8.57 -31.04
CA GLY A 166 -4.62 -7.63 -32.15
C GLY A 166 -5.55 -7.81 -33.35
N GLN A 167 -6.34 -8.89 -33.45
CA GLN A 167 -7.23 -9.08 -34.59
C GLN A 167 -8.60 -8.42 -34.47
N ASN A 168 -9.07 -8.14 -33.22
CA ASN A 168 -10.38 -7.53 -32.99
C ASN A 168 -10.31 -6.07 -32.51
N LEU A 169 -9.12 -5.46 -32.43
CA LEU A 169 -8.99 -4.05 -32.08
C LEU A 169 -9.35 -3.18 -33.27
N THR A 170 -10.45 -2.46 -33.16
CA THR A 170 -10.82 -1.45 -34.16
C THR A 170 -9.88 -0.26 -34.06
N GLU A 171 -9.73 0.49 -35.15
CA GLU A 171 -8.96 1.75 -35.16
C GLU A 171 -9.41 2.70 -34.04
N ARG A 172 -10.72 2.79 -33.80
CA ARG A 172 -11.29 3.58 -32.71
C ARG A 172 -10.85 3.09 -31.33
N SER A 173 -10.81 1.76 -31.10
CA SER A 173 -10.34 1.20 -29.84
C SER A 173 -8.87 1.51 -29.59
N LEU A 174 -8.03 1.51 -30.62
CA LEU A 174 -6.63 1.88 -30.52
C LEU A 174 -6.45 3.39 -30.26
N GLN A 175 -7.26 4.24 -30.90
CA GLN A 175 -7.28 5.68 -30.64
C GLN A 175 -7.71 5.97 -29.18
N ASP A 176 -8.71 5.25 -28.67
CA ASP A 176 -9.14 5.36 -27.29
C ASP A 176 -8.04 4.89 -26.33
N ALA A 177 -7.40 3.77 -26.59
CA ALA A 177 -6.27 3.26 -25.77
C ALA A 177 -5.08 4.23 -25.74
N GLN A 178 -4.84 4.97 -26.82
CA GLN A 178 -3.77 5.95 -26.89
C GLN A 178 -3.99 7.17 -25.98
N ARG A 179 -5.25 7.58 -25.78
CA ARG A 179 -5.63 8.81 -25.07
C ARG A 179 -6.28 8.60 -23.72
N LEU A 180 -6.97 7.46 -23.50
CA LEU A 180 -7.76 7.14 -22.31
C LEU A 180 -7.01 6.07 -21.47
N PHE A 181 -6.16 6.50 -20.58
CA PHE A 181 -5.35 5.61 -19.73
C PHE A 181 -5.34 6.03 -18.25
N LEU A 182 -5.74 7.27 -17.94
CA LEU A 182 -5.83 7.74 -16.56
C LEU A 182 -7.29 7.67 -16.10
N MET A 183 -7.54 6.91 -15.02
CA MET A 183 -8.87 6.83 -14.42
C MET A 183 -9.19 8.11 -13.63
N ASN A 184 -10.46 8.52 -13.68
CA ASN A 184 -10.94 9.66 -12.90
C ASN A 184 -11.06 9.30 -11.41
N ASP A 185 -11.52 8.09 -11.14
CA ASP A 185 -11.81 7.65 -9.79
C ASP A 185 -10.53 7.21 -9.08
N VAL A 186 -10.50 7.51 -7.79
CA VAL A 186 -9.39 7.19 -6.90
C VAL A 186 -9.70 5.89 -6.17
N VAL A 187 -8.74 4.97 -6.14
CA VAL A 187 -8.87 3.72 -5.37
C VAL A 187 -8.84 4.06 -3.88
N GLN A 188 -9.92 3.77 -3.19
CA GLN A 188 -10.04 4.00 -1.76
C GLN A 188 -9.58 2.77 -0.96
N PRO A 189 -8.93 2.98 0.20
CA PRO A 189 -8.56 1.88 1.08
C PRO A 189 -9.80 1.24 1.72
N ILE A 190 -9.61 0.06 2.31
CA ILE A 190 -10.68 -0.69 2.99
C ILE A 190 -11.18 0.00 4.26
N THR A 191 -10.36 0.86 4.87
CA THR A 191 -10.68 1.63 6.09
C THR A 191 -10.71 3.12 5.79
N VAL A 192 -11.49 3.89 6.56
CA VAL A 192 -11.61 5.35 6.40
C VAL A 192 -10.29 6.05 6.71
N ASN A 193 -9.58 5.57 7.73
CA ASN A 193 -8.25 6.05 8.12
C ASN A 193 -7.21 4.96 7.84
N PRO A 194 -5.93 5.30 7.75
CA PRO A 194 -4.87 4.31 7.63
C PRO A 194 -4.93 3.28 8.77
N LEU A 195 -4.56 2.03 8.47
CA LEU A 195 -4.46 0.96 9.47
C LEU A 195 -3.46 1.29 10.57
N LEU A 196 -2.37 1.94 10.20
CA LEU A 196 -1.33 2.39 11.12
C LEU A 196 -0.74 3.70 10.62
N THR A 197 -0.40 4.62 11.52
CA THR A 197 0.34 5.84 11.22
C THR A 197 1.54 5.99 12.15
N GLN A 198 2.61 6.58 11.64
CA GLN A 198 3.82 6.94 12.37
C GLN A 198 4.23 8.35 12.00
N ASP A 199 4.28 9.25 12.97
CA ASP A 199 4.44 10.68 12.72
C ASP A 199 5.91 11.15 12.70
N THR A 200 6.87 10.31 13.10
CA THR A 200 8.30 10.68 13.16
C THR A 200 9.21 9.65 12.50
N VAL A 201 8.67 8.52 12.07
CA VAL A 201 9.44 7.39 11.55
C VAL A 201 9.04 7.12 10.10
N ARG A 202 10.04 7.00 9.22
CA ARG A 202 9.81 6.51 7.86
C ARG A 202 9.81 5.00 7.85
N LEU A 203 8.69 4.45 7.39
CA LEU A 203 8.51 3.03 7.15
C LEU A 203 9.05 2.70 5.75
N SER A 204 9.77 1.58 5.62
CA SER A 204 10.49 1.25 4.38
C SER A 204 9.93 0.05 3.63
N CYS A 205 9.57 -1.00 4.34
CA CYS A 205 9.07 -2.25 3.75
C CYS A 205 8.13 -2.97 4.70
N LEU A 206 7.25 -3.80 4.15
CA LEU A 206 6.34 -4.59 4.96
C LEU A 206 6.14 -5.99 4.40
N CYS A 207 5.76 -6.91 5.28
CA CYS A 207 5.14 -8.18 4.93
C CYS A 207 4.05 -8.50 5.96
N VAL A 208 3.10 -9.34 5.55
CA VAL A 208 1.95 -9.73 6.37
C VAL A 208 1.91 -11.24 6.47
N ASP A 209 1.75 -11.75 7.67
CA ASP A 209 1.53 -13.17 7.95
C ASP A 209 0.11 -13.43 8.39
N VAL A 210 -0.41 -14.61 8.08
CA VAL A 210 -1.72 -15.07 8.51
C VAL A 210 -1.55 -16.10 9.61
N VAL A 211 -2.03 -15.78 10.80
CA VAL A 211 -1.85 -16.58 12.00
C VAL A 211 -3.18 -17.08 12.52
N GLN A 212 -3.28 -18.37 12.76
CA GLN A 212 -4.42 -18.96 13.43
C GLN A 212 -4.27 -18.85 14.95
N GLY A 213 -5.23 -18.23 15.60
CA GLY A 213 -5.29 -18.10 17.05
C GLY A 213 -6.38 -18.96 17.67
N ALA A 214 -6.68 -18.71 18.92
CA ALA A 214 -7.70 -19.43 19.68
C ALA A 214 -9.09 -19.34 19.02
N GLY A 215 -9.82 -20.46 18.98
CA GLY A 215 -11.16 -20.55 18.39
C GLY A 215 -11.17 -20.40 16.87
N ASP A 216 -10.12 -20.86 16.19
CA ASP A 216 -9.95 -20.86 14.74
C ASP A 216 -10.03 -19.47 14.09
N ARG A 217 -9.77 -18.42 14.87
CA ARG A 217 -9.72 -17.05 14.36
C ARG A 217 -8.42 -16.79 13.62
N LEU A 218 -8.52 -16.15 12.44
CA LEU A 218 -7.38 -15.71 11.66
C LEU A 218 -7.02 -14.28 12.01
N TYR A 219 -5.73 -14.06 12.25
CA TYR A 219 -5.15 -12.75 12.52
C TYR A 219 -4.11 -12.41 11.47
N TYR A 220 -4.08 -11.15 11.06
CA TYR A 220 -3.15 -10.65 10.05
C TYR A 220 -2.08 -9.83 10.76
N VAL A 221 -0.86 -10.38 10.83
CA VAL A 221 0.27 -9.76 11.52
C VAL A 221 1.16 -9.06 10.51
N MET A 222 1.27 -7.75 10.64
CA MET A 222 2.15 -6.92 9.83
C MET A 222 3.53 -6.84 10.49
N TYR A 223 4.60 -7.12 9.73
CA TYR A 223 5.98 -6.80 10.06
C TYR A 223 6.43 -5.65 9.19
N ILE A 224 6.86 -4.56 9.81
CA ILE A 224 7.07 -3.28 9.15
C ILE A 224 8.49 -2.80 9.47
N GLY A 225 9.35 -2.73 8.46
CA GLY A 225 10.71 -2.23 8.58
C GLY A 225 10.75 -0.70 8.61
N THR A 226 11.69 -0.15 9.37
CA THR A 226 11.92 1.29 9.49
C THR A 226 13.29 1.70 8.94
N GLU A 227 13.46 2.98 8.63
CA GLU A 227 14.76 3.55 8.26
C GLU A 227 15.81 3.51 9.39
N TYR A 228 15.35 3.34 10.62
CA TYR A 228 16.24 3.29 11.81
C TYR A 228 16.69 1.87 12.18
N GLY A 229 16.30 0.85 11.40
CA GLY A 229 16.73 -0.53 11.64
C GLY A 229 15.90 -1.27 12.67
N THR A 230 14.70 -0.79 12.96
CA THR A 230 13.73 -1.47 13.81
C THR A 230 12.63 -2.10 12.97
N ILE A 231 11.96 -3.11 13.51
CA ILE A 231 10.79 -3.73 12.90
C ILE A 231 9.63 -3.55 13.86
N LEU A 232 8.57 -2.93 13.35
CA LEU A 232 7.31 -2.80 14.08
C LEU A 232 6.45 -4.02 13.77
N LYS A 233 5.95 -4.69 14.81
CA LYS A 233 4.98 -5.78 14.69
C LYS A 233 3.61 -5.24 15.07
N ALA A 234 2.63 -5.41 14.20
CA ALA A 234 1.29 -4.88 14.40
C ALA A 234 0.22 -5.82 13.85
N LEU A 235 -0.98 -5.73 14.40
CA LEU A 235 -2.16 -6.41 13.85
C LEU A 235 -2.86 -5.53 12.84
N SER A 236 -3.20 -6.11 11.71
CA SER A 236 -4.15 -5.52 10.78
C SER A 236 -5.58 -5.81 11.24
N THR A 237 -6.48 -4.89 10.98
CA THR A 237 -7.91 -5.08 11.19
C THR A 237 -8.66 -4.92 9.87
N THR A 238 -9.70 -5.72 9.70
CA THR A 238 -10.66 -5.57 8.60
C THR A 238 -11.89 -4.76 9.01
N ASP A 239 -12.02 -4.42 10.27
CA ASP A 239 -13.08 -3.53 10.74
C ASP A 239 -12.80 -2.10 10.29
N LYS A 240 -13.69 -1.53 9.49
CA LYS A 240 -13.56 -0.17 8.92
C LYS A 240 -13.44 0.94 9.97
N ARG A 241 -13.84 0.67 11.22
CA ARG A 241 -13.83 1.63 12.33
C ARG A 241 -12.59 1.54 13.21
N LEU A 242 -11.87 0.40 13.16
CA LEU A 242 -10.72 0.17 14.00
C LEU A 242 -9.41 0.45 13.25
N GLN A 243 -8.45 1.00 13.96
CA GLN A 243 -7.07 1.09 13.50
C GLN A 243 -6.33 -0.22 13.78
N GLY A 244 -5.22 -0.45 13.08
CA GLY A 244 -4.32 -1.56 13.37
C GLY A 244 -3.74 -1.43 14.78
N CYS A 245 -3.46 -2.57 15.37
CA CYS A 245 -2.97 -2.68 16.74
C CYS A 245 -1.46 -2.87 16.74
N TYR A 246 -0.75 -1.94 17.35
CA TYR A 246 0.70 -2.07 17.56
C TYR A 246 1.00 -3.08 18.67
N LEU A 247 1.84 -4.08 18.40
CA LEU A 247 2.19 -5.13 19.36
C LEU A 247 3.55 -4.87 20.01
N GLU A 248 4.63 -4.90 19.23
CA GLU A 248 5.99 -4.77 19.74
C GLU A 248 6.95 -4.15 18.70
N GLU A 249 8.08 -3.64 19.18
CA GLU A 249 9.22 -3.22 18.36
C GLU A 249 10.34 -4.24 18.50
N LEU A 250 10.80 -4.77 17.36
CA LEU A 250 11.89 -5.72 17.27
C LEU A 250 13.16 -4.99 16.80
N ARG A 251 14.27 -5.28 17.45
CA ARG A 251 15.60 -4.76 17.07
C ARG A 251 16.47 -5.91 16.61
N PRO A 252 16.55 -6.15 15.29
CA PRO A 252 17.29 -7.30 14.73
C PRO A 252 18.80 -7.14 14.85
N LEU A 253 19.31 -5.92 15.10
CA LEU A 253 20.72 -5.62 15.20
C LEU A 253 21.17 -5.49 16.65
N PRO A 254 22.43 -5.88 16.97
CA PRO A 254 23.04 -5.61 18.26
C PRO A 254 23.05 -4.12 18.62
N PRO A 255 23.09 -3.76 19.91
CA PRO A 255 23.23 -2.38 20.34
C PRO A 255 24.43 -1.69 19.68
N GLY A 256 24.25 -0.46 19.25
CA GLY A 256 25.28 0.34 18.56
C GLY A 256 25.36 0.14 17.05
N LEU A 257 24.66 -0.85 16.49
CA LEU A 257 24.48 -0.99 15.06
C LEU A 257 23.09 -0.49 14.66
N SER A 258 23.05 0.35 13.65
CA SER A 258 21.81 0.84 13.05
C SER A 258 21.94 0.87 11.53
N GLY A 259 20.82 0.78 10.84
CA GLY A 259 20.78 0.88 9.39
C GLY A 259 19.38 0.57 8.88
N PRO A 260 18.97 1.17 7.76
CA PRO A 260 17.61 1.02 7.25
C PRO A 260 17.30 -0.43 6.89
N ILE A 261 16.12 -0.90 7.29
CA ILE A 261 15.59 -2.17 6.81
C ILE A 261 15.23 -1.99 5.32
N LYS A 262 15.85 -2.78 4.45
CA LYS A 262 15.67 -2.69 3.00
C LYS A 262 14.61 -3.64 2.47
N SER A 263 14.50 -4.82 3.10
CA SER A 263 13.53 -5.82 2.69
C SER A 263 13.15 -6.73 3.84
N LEU A 264 11.92 -7.23 3.79
CA LEU A 264 11.40 -8.25 4.69
C LEU A 264 10.84 -9.41 3.87
N ARG A 265 11.17 -10.65 4.27
CA ARG A 265 10.65 -11.85 3.65
C ARG A 265 10.23 -12.86 4.71
N LEU A 266 8.99 -13.30 4.65
CA LEU A 266 8.47 -14.36 5.48
C LEU A 266 8.83 -15.71 4.87
N LEU A 267 9.33 -16.63 5.69
CA LEU A 267 9.47 -18.03 5.36
C LEU A 267 8.64 -18.83 6.36
N GLN A 268 7.40 -19.12 5.99
CA GLN A 268 6.44 -19.80 6.86
C GLN A 268 6.92 -21.18 7.27
N ARG A 269 7.56 -21.93 6.36
CA ARG A 269 8.12 -23.26 6.65
C ARG A 269 9.08 -23.24 7.84
N ASP A 270 9.90 -22.19 7.96
CA ASP A 270 10.89 -22.03 9.04
C ASP A 270 10.36 -21.14 10.18
N ARG A 271 9.14 -20.66 10.07
CA ARG A 271 8.54 -19.69 11.02
C ARG A 271 9.46 -18.52 11.32
N SER A 272 10.04 -17.98 10.28
CA SER A 272 11.09 -16.97 10.38
C SER A 272 10.87 -15.79 9.46
N LEU A 273 11.30 -14.63 9.93
CA LEU A 273 11.40 -13.41 9.16
C LEU A 273 12.86 -13.18 8.77
N PHE A 274 13.11 -13.07 7.48
CA PHE A 274 14.39 -12.66 6.93
C PHE A 274 14.39 -11.15 6.72
N VAL A 275 15.35 -10.50 7.34
CA VAL A 275 15.50 -9.05 7.40
C VAL A 275 16.73 -8.66 6.60
N GLY A 276 16.53 -8.05 5.44
CA GLY A 276 17.61 -7.55 4.59
C GLY A 276 17.97 -6.12 4.95
N LEU A 277 19.25 -5.90 5.26
CA LEU A 277 19.88 -4.61 5.46
C LEU A 277 20.79 -4.28 4.26
N SER A 278 21.54 -3.20 4.32
CA SER A 278 22.40 -2.79 3.21
C SER A 278 23.57 -3.75 2.96
N ASP A 279 24.10 -4.39 3.99
CA ASP A 279 25.34 -5.18 3.98
C ASP A 279 25.18 -6.61 4.51
N ARG A 280 24.02 -6.93 5.06
CA ARG A 280 23.78 -8.25 5.69
C ARG A 280 22.31 -8.63 5.69
N MET A 281 22.06 -9.90 5.99
CA MET A 281 20.74 -10.46 6.25
C MET A 281 20.70 -11.06 7.66
N VAL A 282 19.61 -10.79 8.37
CA VAL A 282 19.37 -11.34 9.71
C VAL A 282 18.11 -12.19 9.65
N LYS A 283 18.15 -13.37 10.29
CA LYS A 283 16.99 -14.25 10.48
C LYS A 283 16.50 -14.08 11.92
N ILE A 284 15.21 -13.77 12.09
CA ILE A 284 14.55 -13.70 13.37
C ILE A 284 13.31 -14.59 13.42
N PRO A 285 12.92 -15.17 14.57
CA PRO A 285 11.69 -15.93 14.66
C PRO A 285 10.47 -15.02 14.55
N LEU A 286 9.35 -15.56 14.02
CA LEU A 286 8.07 -14.85 13.94
C LEU A 286 7.41 -14.71 15.31
N GLU A 287 7.66 -15.69 16.20
CA GLU A 287 7.13 -15.72 17.56
C GLU A 287 8.26 -15.61 18.59
N ARG A 288 7.92 -15.06 19.73
CA ARG A 288 8.81 -14.93 20.89
C ARG A 288 8.10 -15.27 22.20
N CYS A 289 7.27 -16.31 22.17
CA CYS A 289 6.43 -16.69 23.30
C CYS A 289 7.26 -16.96 24.57
N SER A 290 8.44 -17.56 24.42
CA SER A 290 9.36 -17.83 25.53
C SER A 290 9.86 -16.58 26.27
N SER A 291 9.73 -15.38 25.66
CA SER A 291 10.08 -14.11 26.31
C SER A 291 9.05 -13.65 27.37
N HIS A 292 7.91 -14.33 27.46
CA HIS A 292 6.84 -14.02 28.40
C HIS A 292 6.76 -15.08 29.53
N PRO A 293 7.45 -14.88 30.64
CA PRO A 293 7.59 -15.92 31.69
C PRO A 293 6.35 -16.13 32.56
N SER A 294 5.36 -15.24 32.50
CA SER A 294 4.13 -15.36 33.30
C SER A 294 2.87 -15.35 32.42
N GLU A 295 1.77 -15.93 32.96
CA GLU A 295 0.46 -15.91 32.31
C GLU A 295 0.03 -14.49 31.92
N ARG A 296 0.17 -13.56 32.86
CA ARG A 296 -0.18 -12.16 32.64
C ARG A 296 0.59 -11.55 31.46
N GLN A 297 1.91 -11.69 31.45
CA GLN A 297 2.75 -11.15 30.37
C GLN A 297 2.43 -11.80 29.03
N CYS A 298 2.19 -13.11 29.02
CA CYS A 298 1.83 -13.85 27.81
C CYS A 298 0.50 -13.37 27.22
N VAL A 299 -0.53 -13.21 28.04
CA VAL A 299 -1.86 -12.77 27.60
C VAL A 299 -1.89 -11.27 27.27
N GLU A 300 -1.18 -10.44 28.05
CA GLU A 300 -1.09 -9.00 27.81
C GLU A 300 -0.24 -8.64 26.57
N ALA A 301 0.65 -9.54 26.14
CA ALA A 301 1.41 -9.37 24.90
C ALA A 301 0.51 -9.30 23.67
N ARG A 302 -0.66 -9.95 23.73
CA ARG A 302 -1.66 -9.98 22.64
C ARG A 302 -1.11 -10.41 21.29
N ASP A 303 -0.02 -11.16 21.35
CA ASP A 303 0.63 -11.70 20.17
C ASP A 303 -0.18 -12.89 19.63
N PRO A 304 -0.70 -12.86 18.39
CA PRO A 304 -1.48 -13.96 17.83
C PRO A 304 -0.74 -15.30 17.77
N TYR A 305 0.59 -15.27 17.74
CA TYR A 305 1.39 -16.49 17.78
C TYR A 305 1.41 -17.16 19.15
N CYS A 306 1.09 -16.42 20.24
CA CYS A 306 1.37 -16.83 21.61
C CYS A 306 0.10 -16.96 22.45
N GLY A 307 0.09 -17.93 23.32
CA GLY A 307 -0.93 -18.09 24.35
C GLY A 307 -0.38 -18.86 25.55
N TRP A 308 -1.03 -18.71 26.69
CA TRP A 308 -0.64 -19.36 27.93
C TRP A 308 -1.20 -20.78 28.01
N ASP A 309 -0.31 -21.78 28.02
CA ASP A 309 -0.67 -23.18 28.25
C ASP A 309 -0.72 -23.44 29.77
N ARG A 310 -1.93 -23.62 30.30
CA ARG A 310 -2.17 -23.88 31.75
C ARG A 310 -1.55 -25.18 32.24
N LEU A 311 -1.47 -26.21 31.40
CA LEU A 311 -0.90 -27.49 31.76
C LEU A 311 0.63 -27.38 31.84
N LYS A 312 1.24 -26.75 30.84
CA LYS A 312 2.71 -26.56 30.80
C LYS A 312 3.18 -25.40 31.67
N ARG A 313 2.26 -24.53 32.12
CA ARG A 313 2.54 -23.29 32.86
C ARG A 313 3.59 -22.41 32.19
N ARG A 314 3.46 -22.26 30.86
CA ARG A 314 4.34 -21.41 30.06
C ARG A 314 3.62 -20.83 28.86
N CYS A 315 4.14 -19.75 28.35
CA CYS A 315 3.73 -19.17 27.09
C CYS A 315 4.23 -20.03 25.93
N THR A 316 3.34 -20.46 25.04
CA THR A 316 3.63 -21.36 23.91
C THR A 316 2.93 -20.89 22.65
N THR A 317 3.35 -21.43 21.53
CA THR A 317 2.56 -21.32 20.30
C THR A 317 1.35 -22.25 20.36
N TYR A 318 0.39 -22.02 19.45
CA TYR A 318 -0.81 -22.84 19.32
C TYR A 318 -0.48 -24.33 19.05
N GLU A 319 0.49 -24.58 18.18
CA GLU A 319 0.93 -25.94 17.80
C GLU A 319 1.67 -26.67 18.92
N GLU A 320 2.38 -25.93 19.78
CA GLU A 320 3.08 -26.51 20.93
C GLU A 320 2.15 -26.81 22.09
N SER A 321 0.93 -26.30 22.09
CA SER A 321 -0.03 -26.53 23.16
C SER A 321 -0.47 -28.00 23.21
N SER A 322 -0.49 -28.53 24.41
CA SER A 322 -0.92 -29.93 24.65
C SER A 322 -2.43 -30.09 24.61
N ASN A 323 -3.19 -29.02 24.88
CA ASN A 323 -4.65 -29.03 24.92
C ASN A 323 -5.19 -27.63 24.64
N MET A 324 -5.87 -27.50 23.52
CA MET A 324 -6.45 -26.23 23.03
C MET A 324 -7.43 -25.58 24.00
N ASN A 325 -8.17 -26.41 24.79
CA ASN A 325 -9.10 -25.89 25.77
C ASN A 325 -8.42 -25.28 27.00
N GLN A 326 -7.13 -25.54 27.17
CA GLN A 326 -6.29 -25.03 28.27
C GLN A 326 -5.31 -23.98 27.81
N TRP A 327 -5.36 -23.58 26.53
CA TRP A 327 -4.54 -22.55 25.95
C TRP A 327 -5.29 -21.22 25.91
N ILE A 328 -4.82 -20.25 26.65
CA ILE A 328 -5.47 -18.94 26.85
C ILE A 328 -4.81 -17.89 25.99
N GLN A 329 -5.61 -17.21 25.22
CA GLN A 329 -5.22 -16.06 24.41
C GLN A 329 -6.28 -14.96 24.52
N ASN A 330 -5.87 -13.71 24.60
CA ASN A 330 -6.76 -12.55 24.54
C ASN A 330 -6.21 -11.51 23.57
N ILE A 331 -6.91 -11.35 22.42
CA ILE A 331 -6.52 -10.39 21.36
C ILE A 331 -7.63 -9.34 21.14
N THR A 332 -8.69 -9.38 21.97
CA THR A 332 -9.91 -8.58 21.73
C THR A 332 -9.75 -7.08 21.92
N ASP A 333 -8.85 -6.66 22.79
CA ASP A 333 -8.65 -5.23 23.11
C ASP A 333 -7.22 -4.80 22.80
N CYS A 334 -7.00 -4.17 21.65
CA CYS A 334 -5.74 -3.53 21.38
C CYS A 334 -5.53 -2.38 22.37
N PRO A 335 -4.40 -2.33 23.11
CA PRO A 335 -4.10 -1.15 23.89
C PRO A 335 -3.93 0.00 22.89
N VAL A 336 -4.74 1.02 23.05
CA VAL A 336 -4.43 2.33 22.49
C VAL A 336 -3.18 2.79 23.22
N ARG A 337 -2.01 2.43 22.71
CA ARG A 337 -0.81 3.16 23.08
C ARG A 337 -1.02 4.55 22.49
N ASN A 338 -1.24 5.53 23.36
CA ASN A 338 -1.05 6.92 23.02
C ASN A 338 0.44 7.09 22.65
N LEU A 339 0.79 6.71 21.43
CA LEU A 339 2.09 7.02 20.82
C LEU A 339 2.10 8.46 20.28
N THR A 340 0.97 9.10 20.31
CA THR A 340 0.84 10.52 20.05
C THR A 340 0.96 11.27 21.37
N GLN A 341 2.14 11.74 21.73
CA GLN A 341 2.16 13.12 22.18
C GLN A 341 1.57 13.90 21.00
N ASP A 342 0.34 14.35 21.15
CA ASP A 342 -0.25 15.33 20.25
C ASP A 342 0.67 16.57 20.28
N GLY A 343 1.61 16.63 19.36
CA GLY A 343 2.25 17.86 18.99
C GLY A 343 1.11 18.72 18.44
N GLY A 344 0.69 19.71 19.21
CA GLY A 344 -0.34 20.64 18.76
C GLY A 344 0.10 21.28 17.46
N PHE A 345 -0.72 21.19 16.43
CA PHE A 345 -0.45 21.92 15.20
C PHE A 345 -0.52 23.42 15.51
N GLY A 346 0.48 24.16 15.08
CA GLY A 346 0.46 25.61 15.13
C GLY A 346 -0.64 26.21 14.25
N PRO A 347 -0.90 27.50 14.34
CA PRO A 347 -1.88 28.16 13.49
C PRO A 347 -1.53 28.00 12.02
N TRP A 348 -2.56 27.85 11.20
CA TRP A 348 -2.41 27.80 9.75
C TRP A 348 -1.74 29.06 9.22
N ALA A 349 -0.78 28.92 8.31
CA ALA A 349 -0.27 30.06 7.57
C ALA A 349 -1.33 30.60 6.59
N GLN A 350 -1.08 31.77 6.00
CA GLN A 350 -1.98 32.30 4.98
C GLN A 350 -1.99 31.41 3.74
N TRP A 351 -3.16 31.31 3.11
CA TRP A 351 -3.33 30.60 1.84
C TRP A 351 -2.38 31.14 0.76
N GLN A 352 -1.66 30.25 0.15
CA GLN A 352 -0.89 30.61 -1.05
C GLN A 352 -1.76 30.40 -2.27
N SER A 353 -1.83 31.42 -3.14
CA SER A 353 -2.53 31.29 -4.41
C SER A 353 -1.72 30.44 -5.36
N CYS A 354 -2.39 29.52 -6.07
CA CYS A 354 -1.81 28.84 -7.22
C CYS A 354 -1.48 29.85 -8.32
N SER A 355 -0.36 29.70 -8.98
CA SER A 355 0.15 30.59 -10.03
C SER A 355 -0.59 30.53 -11.38
N HIS A 356 -1.76 29.89 -11.45
CA HIS A 356 -2.56 29.83 -12.67
C HIS A 356 -3.73 30.81 -12.63
N SER A 357 -3.81 31.66 -13.65
CA SER A 357 -4.77 32.75 -13.83
C SER A 357 -6.19 32.29 -14.20
N ASP A 358 -6.45 30.98 -14.34
CA ASP A 358 -7.69 30.48 -14.93
C ASP A 358 -8.60 29.71 -13.96
N GLY A 359 -8.70 30.14 -12.71
CA GLY A 359 -9.85 29.85 -11.84
C GLY A 359 -10.04 28.41 -11.33
N GLY A 360 -9.15 27.46 -11.60
CA GLY A 360 -9.28 26.05 -11.23
C GLY A 360 -8.19 25.47 -10.34
N GLY A 361 -7.36 26.28 -9.71
CA GLY A 361 -6.23 25.82 -8.91
C GLY A 361 -6.62 25.34 -7.50
N VAL A 362 -5.98 24.29 -7.02
CA VAL A 362 -6.05 23.87 -5.62
C VAL A 362 -5.18 24.81 -4.78
N GLN A 363 -5.75 25.43 -3.76
CA GLN A 363 -5.00 26.22 -2.81
C GLN A 363 -4.30 25.30 -1.79
N SER A 364 -3.04 25.53 -1.50
CA SER A 364 -2.30 24.83 -0.44
C SER A 364 -2.04 25.77 0.73
N MET A 365 -2.18 25.24 1.93
CA MET A 365 -1.91 25.97 3.16
C MET A 365 -0.77 25.24 3.90
N PRO A 366 0.41 25.83 4.03
CA PRO A 366 1.46 25.24 4.85
C PRO A 366 1.08 25.29 6.33
N MET A 367 1.38 24.23 7.05
CA MET A 367 1.13 24.10 8.50
C MET A 367 2.47 24.09 9.22
N SER A 368 2.60 24.87 10.27
CA SER A 368 3.75 24.81 11.18
C SER A 368 3.48 23.82 12.32
N VAL A 369 4.50 23.04 12.69
CA VAL A 369 4.46 22.17 13.86
C VAL A 369 5.19 22.86 14.99
N GLN A 370 4.50 23.10 16.10
CA GLN A 370 5.16 23.45 17.35
C GLN A 370 5.52 22.16 18.07
N VAL A 371 6.82 21.92 18.21
CA VAL A 371 7.35 20.90 19.11
C VAL A 371 7.41 21.55 20.49
N MET A 372 6.60 21.07 21.43
CA MET A 372 6.77 21.39 22.86
C MET A 372 7.81 20.45 23.47
#